data_54f4c4220c0d6c9240924db222736045
#
_entry.id   54f4c4220c0d6c9240924db222736045
#
_cell.length_a   1.000
_cell.length_b   1.000
_cell.length_c   1.000
_cell.angle_alpha   90.00
_cell.angle_beta   90.00
_cell.angle_gamma   90.00
#
_symmetry.space_group_name_H-M   'P 1'
#
loop_
_entity.id
_entity.type
_entity.pdbx_description
1 polymer ?
#
loop_
_entity_poly.entity_id
_entity_poly.type
_entity_poly.pdbx_seq_one_letter_code
_entity_poly.pdbx_strand_id
1 'polypeptide(L)' 'MQLDRYDRQILELLQQDGRISNQDLADRIALSPSACLRRLRAL' A
#
# COMPACT_ATOMS: atom_id res chain seq x y z
N MET A 1 -16.75 2.31 3.84
CA MET A 1 -15.61 1.90 2.99
C MET A 1 -15.09 0.55 3.44
N GLN A 2 -14.99 -0.39 2.52
CA GLN A 2 -14.45 -1.70 2.83
C GLN A 2 -12.98 -1.76 2.44
N LEU A 3 -12.15 -2.15 3.38
CA LEU A 3 -10.73 -2.36 3.11
C LEU A 3 -10.53 -3.81 2.69
N ASP A 4 -9.91 -4.01 1.54
CA ASP A 4 -9.56 -5.35 1.12
C ASP A 4 -8.19 -5.74 1.68
N ARG A 5 -7.72 -6.93 1.29
CA ARG A 5 -6.45 -7.47 1.75
C ARG A 5 -5.26 -6.56 1.45
N TYR A 6 -5.25 -5.97 0.26
CA TYR A 6 -4.16 -5.09 -0.14
C TYR A 6 -4.17 -3.79 0.68
N ASP A 7 -5.34 -3.23 0.91
CA ASP A 7 -5.46 -2.00 1.71
C ASP A 7 -4.95 -2.23 3.12
N ARG A 8 -5.28 -3.37 3.72
CA ARG A 8 -4.80 -3.71 5.06
C ARG A 8 -3.29 -3.86 5.10
N GLN A 9 -2.71 -4.50 4.09
CA GLN A 9 -1.26 -4.64 4.01
C GLN A 9 -0.56 -3.29 3.86
N ILE A 10 -1.15 -2.39 3.06
CA ILE A 10 -0.61 -1.04 2.91
C ILE A 10 -0.60 -0.33 4.26
N LEU A 11 -1.70 -0.37 4.99
CA LEU A 11 -1.80 0.29 6.29
C LEU A 11 -0.80 -0.28 7.30
N GLU A 12 -0.64 -1.60 7.33
CA GLU A 12 0.33 -2.25 8.21
C GLU A 12 1.75 -1.81 7.92
N LEU A 13 2.12 -1.79 6.65
CA LEU A 13 3.47 -1.38 6.25
C LEU A 13 3.74 0.08 6.57
N LEU A 14 2.74 0.94 6.39
CA LEU A 14 2.87 2.35 6.73
C LEU A 14 3.03 2.56 8.24
N GLN A 15 2.41 1.72 9.05
CA GLN A 15 2.59 1.79 10.51
C GLN A 15 3.98 1.35 10.94
N GLN A 16 4.56 0.40 10.23
CA GLN A 16 5.91 -0.08 10.52
C GLN A 16 6.97 0.89 10.02
N ASP A 17 6.74 1.49 8.88
CA ASP A 17 7.69 2.41 8.26
C ASP A 17 6.91 3.50 7.51
N GLY A 18 6.68 4.64 8.19
CA GLY A 18 5.94 5.75 7.60
C GLY A 18 6.63 6.45 6.44
N ARG A 19 7.89 6.11 6.17
CA ARG A 19 8.66 6.68 5.07
C ARG A 19 8.86 5.72 3.91
N ILE A 20 8.20 4.57 3.94
CA ILE A 20 8.32 3.60 2.85
C ILE A 20 7.86 4.23 1.54
N SER A 21 8.63 4.02 0.47
CA SER A 21 8.27 4.55 -0.85
C SER A 21 7.13 3.73 -1.44
N ASN A 22 6.40 4.34 -2.39
CA ASN A 22 5.34 3.64 -3.10
C ASN A 22 5.86 2.42 -3.85
N GLN A 23 7.06 2.52 -4.41
CA GLN A 23 7.68 1.41 -5.13
C GLN A 23 7.98 0.24 -4.19
N ASP A 24 8.56 0.52 -3.03
CA ASP A 24 8.85 -0.52 -2.05
C ASP A 24 7.56 -1.13 -1.51
N LEU A 25 6.56 -0.30 -1.27
CA LEU A 25 5.26 -0.74 -0.81
C LEU A 25 4.63 -1.71 -1.81
N ALA A 26 4.64 -1.33 -3.10
CA ALA A 26 4.08 -2.15 -4.17
C ALA A 26 4.79 -3.50 -4.28
N ASP A 27 6.12 -3.50 -4.16
CA ASP A 27 6.90 -4.74 -4.19
C ASP A 27 6.50 -5.69 -3.08
N ARG A 28 6.27 -5.16 -1.89
CA ARG A 28 5.96 -5.99 -0.72
C ARG A 28 4.58 -6.60 -0.79
N ILE A 29 3.64 -5.96 -1.47
CA ILE A 29 2.27 -6.46 -1.58
C ILE A 29 1.97 -7.07 -2.96
N ALA A 30 2.99 -7.20 -3.81
CA ALA A 30 2.89 -7.81 -5.13
C ALA A 30 1.93 -7.09 -6.07
N LEU A 31 1.92 -5.77 -6.02
CA LEU A 31 1.16 -4.92 -6.95
C LEU A 31 2.12 -4.09 -7.79
N SER A 32 1.63 -3.62 -8.95
CA SER A 32 2.39 -2.63 -9.70
C SER A 32 2.39 -1.30 -8.94
N PRO A 33 3.43 -0.45 -9.15
CA PRO A 33 3.47 0.85 -8.47
C PRO A 33 2.24 1.72 -8.75
N SER A 34 1.71 1.68 -9.97
CA SER A 34 0.52 2.48 -10.30
C SER A 34 -0.72 1.97 -9.58
N ALA A 35 -0.90 0.65 -9.48
CA ALA A 35 -2.03 0.07 -8.76
C ALA A 35 -1.92 0.38 -7.26
N CYS A 36 -0.72 0.29 -6.70
CA CYS A 36 -0.47 0.61 -5.30
C CYS A 36 -0.80 2.08 -5.01
N LEU A 37 -0.33 2.98 -5.86
CA LEU A 37 -0.59 4.41 -5.70
C LEU A 37 -2.08 4.73 -5.75
N ARG A 38 -2.81 4.07 -6.63
CA ARG A 38 -4.26 4.25 -6.73
C ARG A 38 -4.94 3.88 -5.41
N ARG A 39 -4.55 2.76 -4.82
CA ARG A 39 -5.12 2.31 -3.55
C ARG A 39 -4.74 3.25 -2.42
N LEU A 40 -3.49 3.69 -2.41
CA LEU A 40 -2.99 4.60 -1.38
C LEU A 40 -3.78 5.92 -1.39
N ARG A 41 -4.10 6.44 -2.57
CA ARG A 41 -4.89 7.67 -2.70
C ARG A 41 -6.34 7.48 -2.28
N ALA A 42 -6.87 6.27 -2.41
CA ALA A 42 -8.23 5.96 -2.03
C ALA A 42 -8.40 5.75 -0.52
N LEU A 43 -7.31 5.57 0.18
CA LEU A 43 -7.34 5.44 1.63
C LEU A 43 -7.35 6.83 2.27
#